data_9c2a1ce8bbf89a21a06d02356135468d
#
_entry.id   9c2a1ce8bbf89a21a06d02356135468d
#
_cell.length_a   1.000
_cell.length_b   1.000
_cell.length_c   1.000
_cell.angle_alpha   90.00
_cell.angle_beta   90.00
_cell.angle_gamma   90.00
#
_symmetry.space_group_name_H-M   'P 1'
#
loop_
_entity.id
_entity.type
_entity.pdbx_description
1 polymer ?
#
loop_
_entity_poly.entity_id
_entity_poly.type
_entity_poly.pdbx_seq_one_letter_code
_entity_poly.pdbx_strand_id
1 'polypeptide(L)'
;MDTTAYGIGVDSSLDVAAAEQAIRTALAAEGFGVLTEIDVASTLKTKLGIDSRPYRILGACNPVLAARALEIDRHVGLLLPCNVIVYETDTGSRIEALEPGVMVTLIADPAMQSIAAEARERLVRALHAVAT
;
A
#
# COMPACT_ATOMS: atom_id res chain seq x y z
N MET A 1 12.61 2.40 8.68
CA MET A 1 11.48 2.69 7.76
C MET A 1 11.72 4.01 7.07
N ASP A 2 11.64 3.98 5.74
CA ASP A 2 11.86 5.18 4.94
C ASP A 2 10.54 5.80 4.54
N THR A 3 10.52 7.12 4.46
CA THR A 3 9.36 7.86 3.97
C THR A 3 9.76 8.77 2.83
N THR A 4 8.88 8.88 1.84
CA THR A 4 8.96 9.89 0.79
C THR A 4 7.74 10.79 0.92
N ALA A 5 7.58 11.74 -0.01
CA ALA A 5 6.40 12.62 0.01
C ALA A 5 5.08 11.84 -0.09
N TYR A 6 5.09 10.65 -0.69
CA TYR A 6 3.85 9.88 -0.92
C TYR A 6 3.97 8.40 -0.56
N GLY A 7 5.08 7.95 0.00
CA GLY A 7 5.27 6.55 0.35
C GLY A 7 5.98 6.31 1.67
N ILE A 8 5.63 5.19 2.32
CA ILE A 8 6.30 4.66 3.51
C ILE A 8 6.75 3.25 3.17
N GLY A 9 7.98 2.90 3.47
CA GLY A 9 8.46 1.58 3.06
C GLY A 9 9.51 0.95 3.95
N VAL A 10 9.70 -0.34 3.74
CA VAL A 10 10.69 -1.17 4.42
C VAL A 10 11.36 -2.10 3.42
N ASP A 11 12.57 -2.55 3.76
CA ASP A 11 13.26 -3.60 3.03
C ASP A 11 12.97 -4.95 3.67
N SER A 12 13.02 -6.01 2.85
CA SER A 12 12.87 -7.40 3.30
C SER A 12 13.89 -8.26 2.57
N SER A 13 14.40 -9.27 3.28
CA SER A 13 15.26 -10.28 2.67
C SER A 13 14.49 -11.34 1.89
N LEU A 14 13.16 -11.34 2.00
CA LEU A 14 12.28 -12.27 1.28
C LEU A 14 12.20 -11.92 -0.21
N ASP A 15 11.99 -12.93 -1.04
CA ASP A 15 11.65 -12.66 -2.44
C ASP A 15 10.25 -12.05 -2.55
N VAL A 16 9.88 -11.58 -3.74
CA VAL A 16 8.62 -10.87 -3.94
C VAL A 16 7.41 -11.73 -3.57
N ALA A 17 7.39 -13.00 -3.94
CA ALA A 17 6.26 -13.89 -3.64
C ALA A 17 6.07 -14.08 -2.14
N ALA A 18 7.15 -14.33 -1.41
CA ALA A 18 7.13 -14.49 0.03
C ALA A 18 6.81 -13.17 0.74
N ALA A 19 7.38 -12.07 0.28
CA ALA A 19 7.13 -10.74 0.82
C ALA A 19 5.66 -10.32 0.62
N GLU A 20 5.11 -10.61 -0.55
CA GLU A 20 3.68 -10.35 -0.81
C GLU A 20 2.79 -11.12 0.17
N GLN A 21 3.06 -12.40 0.38
CA GLN A 21 2.27 -13.19 1.31
C GLN A 21 2.39 -12.67 2.73
N ALA A 22 3.57 -12.28 3.15
CA ALA A 22 3.82 -11.73 4.48
C ALA A 22 3.07 -10.42 4.69
N ILE A 23 3.10 -9.50 3.71
CA ILE A 23 2.40 -8.21 3.85
C ILE A 23 0.89 -8.39 3.81
N ARG A 24 0.35 -9.33 3.02
CA ARG A 24 -1.08 -9.64 3.03
C ARG A 24 -1.55 -10.05 4.43
N THR A 25 -0.80 -10.93 5.07
CA THR A 25 -1.10 -11.40 6.43
C THR A 25 -1.02 -10.26 7.45
N ALA A 26 0.02 -9.44 7.36
CA ALA A 26 0.21 -8.30 8.26
C ALA A 26 -0.88 -7.24 8.09
N LEU A 27 -1.28 -6.95 6.85
CA LEU A 27 -2.37 -6.02 6.54
C LEU A 27 -3.69 -6.52 7.11
N ALA A 28 -3.98 -7.82 6.96
CA ALA A 28 -5.21 -8.41 7.51
C ALA A 28 -5.31 -8.25 9.02
N ALA A 29 -4.19 -8.40 9.73
CA ALA A 29 -4.13 -8.20 11.18
C ALA A 29 -4.44 -6.75 11.58
N GLU A 30 -4.28 -5.79 10.66
CA GLU A 30 -4.57 -4.37 10.88
C GLU A 30 -5.90 -3.93 10.25
N GLY A 31 -6.74 -4.87 9.84
CA GLY A 31 -8.06 -4.57 9.30
C GLY A 31 -8.09 -4.24 7.81
N PHE A 32 -6.98 -4.44 7.10
CA PHE A 32 -6.93 -4.21 5.66
C PHE A 32 -7.14 -5.52 4.89
N GLY A 33 -8.00 -5.48 3.89
CA GLY A 33 -8.12 -6.55 2.91
C GLY A 33 -7.51 -6.13 1.58
N VAL A 34 -6.89 -7.08 0.87
CA VAL A 34 -6.39 -6.83 -0.48
C VAL A 34 -7.54 -7.10 -1.46
N LEU A 35 -8.03 -6.05 -2.11
CA LEU A 35 -9.16 -6.12 -3.03
C LEU A 35 -8.73 -6.37 -4.47
N THR A 36 -7.58 -5.84 -4.85
CA THR A 36 -7.07 -5.92 -6.21
C THR A 36 -5.58 -6.22 -6.18
N GLU A 37 -5.10 -6.87 -7.23
CA GLU A 37 -3.68 -7.10 -7.43
C GLU A 37 -3.33 -6.91 -8.89
N ILE A 38 -2.16 -6.35 -9.15
CA ILE A 38 -1.64 -6.14 -10.51
C ILE A 38 -0.23 -6.69 -10.54
N ASP A 39 0.01 -7.62 -11.47
CA ASP A 39 1.35 -8.08 -11.79
C ASP A 39 1.90 -7.18 -12.90
N VAL A 40 2.69 -6.19 -12.51
CA VAL A 40 3.21 -5.19 -13.44
C VAL A 40 4.17 -5.82 -14.45
N ALA A 41 5.05 -6.71 -14.00
CA ALA A 41 6.01 -7.38 -14.88
C ALA A 41 5.29 -8.20 -15.96
N SER A 42 4.25 -8.94 -15.58
CA SER A 42 3.43 -9.71 -16.52
C SER A 42 2.69 -8.80 -17.51
N THR A 43 2.14 -7.71 -17.03
CA THR A 43 1.41 -6.74 -17.87
C THR A 43 2.34 -6.11 -18.91
N LEU A 44 3.52 -5.69 -18.49
CA LEU A 44 4.51 -5.09 -19.40
C LEU A 44 4.98 -6.10 -20.45
N LYS A 45 5.19 -7.35 -20.05
CA LYS A 45 5.59 -8.41 -20.97
C LYS A 45 4.50 -8.67 -22.00
N THR A 46 3.26 -8.83 -21.56
CA THR A 46 2.14 -9.16 -22.45
C THR A 46 1.82 -8.02 -23.42
N LYS A 47 1.81 -6.77 -22.92
CA LYS A 47 1.37 -5.63 -23.73
C LYS A 47 2.48 -5.00 -24.55
N LEU A 48 3.72 -5.01 -24.08
CA LEU A 48 4.83 -4.28 -24.70
C LEU A 48 6.02 -5.16 -25.04
N GLY A 49 6.02 -6.44 -24.64
CA GLY A 49 7.17 -7.33 -24.84
C GLY A 49 8.39 -6.95 -23.98
N ILE A 50 8.20 -6.13 -22.96
CA ILE A 50 9.27 -5.69 -22.08
C ILE A 50 9.47 -6.70 -20.97
N ASP A 51 10.73 -7.12 -20.77
CA ASP A 51 11.13 -7.93 -19.61
C ASP A 51 11.50 -7.00 -18.47
N SER A 52 10.95 -7.26 -17.28
CA SER A 52 11.23 -6.47 -16.10
C SER A 52 11.26 -7.36 -14.86
N ARG A 53 11.86 -6.86 -13.79
CA ARG A 53 11.92 -7.57 -12.50
C ARG A 53 10.51 -7.65 -11.88
N PRO A 54 10.26 -8.65 -11.03
CA PRO A 54 8.98 -8.76 -10.32
C PRO A 54 8.56 -7.47 -9.63
N TYR A 55 7.33 -7.06 -9.89
CA TYR A 55 6.71 -5.86 -9.31
C TYR A 55 5.21 -6.08 -9.20
N ARG A 56 4.67 -5.98 -7.99
CA ARG A 56 3.25 -6.20 -7.70
C ARG A 56 2.64 -4.95 -7.08
N ILE A 57 1.41 -4.64 -7.47
CA ILE A 57 0.62 -3.58 -6.83
C ILE A 57 -0.59 -4.25 -6.18
N LEU A 58 -0.75 -4.02 -4.88
CA LEU A 58 -1.87 -4.53 -4.09
C LEU A 58 -2.76 -3.37 -3.68
N GLY A 59 -4.04 -3.43 -4.00
CA GLY A 59 -5.01 -2.45 -3.54
C GLY A 59 -5.55 -2.86 -2.18
N ALA A 60 -5.06 -2.24 -1.12
CA ALA A 60 -5.45 -2.55 0.26
C ALA A 60 -6.54 -1.60 0.74
N CYS A 61 -7.59 -2.15 1.35
CA CYS A 61 -8.71 -1.37 1.86
C CYS A 61 -9.02 -1.75 3.30
N ASN A 62 -9.14 -0.74 4.16
CA ASN A 62 -9.74 -0.88 5.46
C ASN A 62 -11.19 -0.38 5.34
N PRO A 63 -12.20 -1.27 5.34
CA PRO A 63 -13.58 -0.87 5.05
C PRO A 63 -14.14 0.18 6.02
N VAL A 64 -13.76 0.10 7.28
CA VAL A 64 -14.24 1.06 8.31
C VAL A 64 -13.71 2.46 8.01
N LEU A 65 -12.41 2.57 7.73
CA LEU A 65 -11.80 3.85 7.42
C LEU A 65 -12.27 4.39 6.06
N ALA A 66 -12.42 3.51 5.07
CA ALA A 66 -12.92 3.89 3.74
C ALA A 66 -14.35 4.42 3.82
N ALA A 67 -15.22 3.77 4.59
CA ALA A 67 -16.60 4.22 4.76
C ALA A 67 -16.65 5.61 5.39
N ARG A 68 -15.84 5.86 6.41
CA ARG A 68 -15.76 7.17 7.07
C ARG A 68 -15.25 8.25 6.10
N ALA A 69 -14.24 7.93 5.30
CA ALA A 69 -13.68 8.86 4.32
C ALA A 69 -14.71 9.23 3.25
N LEU A 70 -15.46 8.24 2.74
CA LEU A 70 -16.49 8.47 1.72
C LEU A 70 -17.65 9.32 2.24
N GLU A 71 -17.96 9.25 3.53
CA GLU A 71 -18.97 10.13 4.14
C GLU A 71 -18.52 11.59 4.18
N ILE A 72 -17.21 11.84 4.33
CA ILE A 72 -16.67 13.20 4.33
C ILE A 72 -16.64 13.78 2.91
N ASP A 73 -16.16 12.99 1.96
CA ASP A 73 -16.01 13.42 0.57
C ASP A 73 -16.14 12.20 -0.35
N ARG A 74 -17.24 12.15 -1.09
CA ARG A 74 -17.49 11.01 -2.01
C ARG A 74 -16.49 10.93 -3.16
N HIS A 75 -15.75 12.01 -3.43
CA HIS A 75 -14.70 12.02 -4.45
C HIS A 75 -13.41 11.31 -3.99
N VAL A 76 -13.30 11.00 -2.70
CA VAL A 76 -12.11 10.32 -2.16
C VAL A 76 -11.87 8.95 -2.78
N GLY A 77 -12.89 8.37 -3.41
CA GLY A 77 -12.74 7.14 -4.19
C GLY A 77 -11.65 7.22 -5.25
N LEU A 78 -11.31 8.43 -5.73
CA LEU A 78 -10.20 8.64 -6.64
C LEU A 78 -8.84 8.35 -5.98
N LEU A 79 -8.78 8.38 -4.66
CA LEU A 79 -7.56 8.13 -3.87
C LEU A 79 -7.58 6.77 -3.17
N LEU A 80 -8.60 5.96 -3.43
CA LEU A 80 -8.78 4.63 -2.86
C LEU A 80 -8.69 3.56 -3.96
N PRO A 81 -8.27 2.33 -3.63
CA PRO A 81 -7.75 1.88 -2.34
C PRO A 81 -6.34 2.39 -2.08
N CYS A 82 -5.83 2.21 -0.83
CA CYS A 82 -4.42 2.48 -0.53
C CYS A 82 -3.57 1.42 -1.23
N ASN A 83 -2.71 1.84 -2.13
CA ASN A 83 -1.82 0.92 -2.83
C ASN A 83 -0.63 0.52 -1.94
N VAL A 84 -0.30 -0.77 -1.99
CA VAL A 84 0.92 -1.32 -1.41
C VAL A 84 1.67 -1.99 -2.54
N ILE A 85 2.93 -1.62 -2.73
CA ILE A 85 3.76 -2.21 -3.77
C ILE A 85 4.79 -3.14 -3.17
N VAL A 86 5.11 -4.21 -3.91
CA VAL A 86 6.16 -5.16 -3.56
C VAL A 86 6.98 -5.38 -4.81
N TYR A 87 8.28 -5.08 -4.76
CA TYR A 87 9.13 -5.26 -5.90
C TYR A 87 10.50 -5.83 -5.54
N GLU A 88 11.12 -6.51 -6.51
CA GLU A 88 12.42 -7.13 -6.33
C GLU A 88 13.52 -6.09 -6.20
N THR A 89 14.43 -6.34 -5.26
CA THR A 89 15.68 -5.58 -5.10
C THR A 89 16.87 -6.53 -5.20
N ASP A 90 18.08 -6.01 -5.17
CA ASP A 90 19.28 -6.84 -5.24
C ASP A 90 19.48 -7.72 -4.01
N THR A 91 18.82 -7.39 -2.89
CA THR A 91 18.98 -8.10 -1.62
C THR A 91 17.70 -8.80 -1.14
N GLY A 92 16.65 -8.78 -1.94
CA GLY A 92 15.36 -9.37 -1.58
C GLY A 92 14.21 -8.62 -2.22
N SER A 93 13.48 -7.87 -1.42
CA SER A 93 12.35 -7.08 -1.88
C SER A 93 12.20 -5.77 -1.12
N ARG A 94 11.43 -4.87 -1.70
CA ARG A 94 11.02 -3.62 -1.08
C ARG A 94 9.49 -3.62 -0.99
N ILE A 95 8.96 -3.21 0.15
CA ILE A 95 7.51 -3.12 0.38
C ILE A 95 7.20 -1.69 0.79
N GLU A 96 6.33 -1.03 0.02
CA GLU A 96 5.96 0.36 0.26
C GLU A 96 4.45 0.52 0.24
N ALA A 97 3.93 1.36 1.13
CA ALA A 97 2.52 1.72 1.15
C ALA A 97 2.35 3.21 0.84
N LEU A 98 1.21 3.57 0.26
CA LEU A 98 0.86 4.98 0.09
C LEU A 98 0.86 5.66 1.46
N GLU A 99 1.48 6.84 1.55
CA GLU A 99 1.42 7.69 2.74
C GLU A 99 0.03 8.30 2.86
N PRO A 100 -0.79 7.90 3.84
CA PRO A 100 -2.17 8.40 3.94
C PRO A 100 -2.26 9.91 4.14
N GLY A 101 -1.21 10.55 4.63
CA GLY A 101 -1.14 12.01 4.76
C GLY A 101 -1.33 12.75 3.45
N VAL A 102 -1.15 12.09 2.30
CA VAL A 102 -1.43 12.67 0.99
C VAL A 102 -2.89 13.09 0.88
N MET A 103 -3.82 12.34 1.45
CA MET A 103 -5.24 12.70 1.45
C MET A 103 -5.50 14.00 2.17
N VAL A 104 -4.76 14.26 3.26
CA VAL A 104 -4.91 15.49 4.05
C VAL A 104 -4.47 16.72 3.28
N THR A 105 -3.48 16.59 2.41
CA THR A 105 -3.01 17.70 1.58
C THR A 105 -3.99 18.05 0.47
N LEU A 106 -4.82 17.09 0.08
CA LEU A 106 -5.77 17.26 -1.04
C LEU A 106 -7.20 17.56 -0.55
N ILE A 107 -7.56 17.09 0.64
CA ILE A 107 -8.91 17.23 1.20
C ILE A 107 -8.80 18.00 2.52
N ALA A 108 -9.25 19.24 2.50
CA ALA A 108 -9.11 20.17 3.62
C ALA A 108 -10.25 20.02 4.63
N ASP A 109 -10.40 18.84 5.21
CA ASP A 109 -11.39 18.57 6.25
C ASP A 109 -10.68 17.99 7.49
N PRO A 110 -10.87 18.56 8.68
CA PRO A 110 -10.20 18.07 9.90
C PRO A 110 -10.51 16.60 10.23
N ALA A 111 -11.71 16.11 9.87
CA ALA A 111 -12.07 14.72 10.10
C ALA A 111 -11.22 13.76 9.24
N MET A 112 -10.75 14.21 8.08
CA MET A 112 -9.86 13.41 7.21
C MET A 112 -8.49 13.21 7.86
N GLN A 113 -8.00 14.17 8.66
CA GLN A 113 -6.72 14.02 9.37
C GLN A 113 -6.75 12.84 10.33
N SER A 114 -7.85 12.67 11.07
CA SER A 114 -8.01 11.55 12.00
C SER A 114 -8.02 10.20 11.28
N ILE A 115 -8.71 10.12 10.15
CA ILE A 115 -8.77 8.90 9.33
C ILE A 115 -7.39 8.56 8.77
N ALA A 116 -6.70 9.56 8.21
CA ALA A 116 -5.36 9.37 7.64
C ALA A 116 -4.35 8.95 8.71
N ALA A 117 -4.43 9.56 9.90
CA ALA A 117 -3.54 9.20 11.01
C ALA A 117 -3.74 7.76 11.46
N GLU A 118 -4.98 7.31 11.59
CA GLU A 118 -5.26 5.92 11.97
C GLU A 118 -4.82 4.94 10.89
N ALA A 119 -5.08 5.25 9.62
CA ALA A 119 -4.62 4.43 8.50
C ALA A 119 -3.09 4.31 8.52
N ARG A 120 -2.39 5.42 8.74
CA ARG A 120 -0.94 5.44 8.80
C ARG A 120 -0.39 4.57 9.92
N GLU A 121 -0.93 4.69 11.11
CA GLU A 121 -0.50 3.87 12.25
C GLU A 121 -0.63 2.37 11.95
N ARG A 122 -1.75 1.97 11.36
CA ARG A 122 -2.00 0.57 11.00
C ARG A 122 -1.07 0.07 9.90
N LEU A 123 -0.84 0.90 8.87
CA LEU A 123 0.09 0.56 7.79
C LEU A 123 1.53 0.46 8.31
N VAL A 124 1.95 1.36 9.19
CA VAL A 124 3.28 1.32 9.81
C VAL A 124 3.47 0.02 10.59
N ARG A 125 2.48 -0.40 11.37
CA ARG A 125 2.57 -1.67 12.11
C ARG A 125 2.68 -2.86 11.16
N ALA A 126 1.91 -2.86 10.08
CA ALA A 126 1.97 -3.95 9.09
C ALA A 126 3.35 -4.01 8.42
N LEU A 127 3.90 -2.85 8.03
CA LEU A 127 5.22 -2.78 7.42
C LEU A 127 6.32 -3.22 8.39
N HIS A 128 6.27 -2.80 9.64
CA HIS A 128 7.23 -3.24 10.67
C HIS A 128 7.22 -4.76 10.85
N ALA A 129 6.05 -5.39 10.73
CA ALA A 129 5.93 -6.83 10.90
C ALA A 129 6.65 -7.62 9.79
N VAL A 130 6.88 -7.03 8.62
CA VAL A 130 7.52 -7.71 7.48
C VAL A 130 8.93 -7.21 7.18
N ALA A 131 9.38 -6.18 7.89
CA ALA A 131 10.74 -5.64 7.70
C ALA A 131 11.80 -6.65 8.15
N THR A 132 12.85 -6.81 7.37
CA THR A 132 14.00 -7.68 7.73
C THR A 132 15.33 -7.12 7.24
#